data_b631861669d14b44843b31363483b5bc
#
_entry.id   b631861669d14b44843b31363483b5bc
#
_cell.length_a   1.000
_cell.length_b   1.000
_cell.length_c   1.000
_cell.angle_alpha   90.00
_cell.angle_beta   90.00
_cell.angle_gamma   90.00
#
_symmetry.space_group_name_H-M   'P 1'
#
loop_
_entity.id
_entity.type
_entity.pdbx_description
1 polymer ?
#
loop_
_entity_poly.entity_id
_entity_poly.type
_entity_poly.pdbx_seq_one_letter_code
_entity_poly.pdbx_strand_id
1 'polypeptide(L)'
;YVEGSRVYLSYERMCEVKAAKRIVSMLLQEGFDEIRDLDEKIDRAEKNLHQRLAPSQRNAVKLCLSYPISIMTGGPGSGKTTTLRFILDIYQAAFPSNEILLAAPTGRASRRMSEQTGKYASTLHSALGLVTEEDSPLNDTEMLSADLIVVDEFSMVDMRLAYVLMERIKPGAQLIIVGDADQLPSVGAGNVLREMIRSEKVPTAVLETVFRQASNSRIITNAHAINHNDTHLQYGDDFQMLEVQNSEEAARLVIKNYLREVAIHGIENVQILSPFRKRGAVASNALNETIRELVNPPNNLKKEMKCGSRVFRVGDRIMQTVNRINVSNGDVGIITDVETEDDDTIARVKLLDGRELSYTQEMLEDLEFSYCTTIHKSQGQEYPVIIVPLLKEHYIMLRRNLLYTAVTRAKAKVILIGQKQAVFIAIHKCDVGQRNTVLADRIVAYYNRELSKRVT
;
A
#
# COMPACT_ATOMS: atom_id res chain seq x y z
N TYR A 1 -27.71 -13.22 -3.45
CA TYR A 1 -27.82 -13.62 -4.86
C TYR A 1 -27.04 -14.90 -5.12
N VAL A 2 -27.64 -15.85 -5.83
CA VAL A 2 -27.00 -17.15 -6.19
C VAL A 2 -26.71 -17.14 -7.69
N GLU A 3 -25.48 -17.47 -8.06
CA GLU A 3 -25.02 -17.59 -9.45
C GLU A 3 -24.22 -18.89 -9.62
N GLY A 4 -24.85 -19.90 -10.17
CA GLY A 4 -24.31 -21.27 -10.19
C GLY A 4 -24.10 -21.79 -8.78
N SER A 5 -22.89 -22.18 -8.43
CA SER A 5 -22.50 -22.64 -7.08
C SER A 5 -22.06 -21.50 -6.13
N ARG A 6 -22.12 -20.25 -6.56
CA ARG A 6 -21.63 -19.08 -5.80
C ARG A 6 -22.77 -18.32 -5.13
N VAL A 7 -22.53 -17.89 -3.91
CA VAL A 7 -23.45 -17.04 -3.13
C VAL A 7 -22.81 -15.68 -2.91
N TYR A 8 -23.49 -14.62 -3.30
CA TYR A 8 -23.03 -13.23 -3.17
C TYR A 8 -23.94 -12.42 -2.25
N LEU A 9 -23.36 -11.46 -1.55
CA LEU A 9 -24.11 -10.29 -1.15
C LEU A 9 -24.49 -9.51 -2.42
N SER A 10 -25.75 -9.09 -2.52
CA SER A 10 -26.28 -8.47 -3.75
C SER A 10 -25.46 -7.24 -4.18
N TYR A 11 -25.04 -6.43 -3.22
CA TYR A 11 -24.23 -5.24 -3.47
C TYR A 11 -22.83 -5.59 -4.02
N GLU A 12 -22.13 -6.56 -3.42
CA GLU A 12 -20.80 -6.99 -3.89
C GLU A 12 -20.83 -7.53 -5.33
N ARG A 13 -21.89 -8.31 -5.63
CA ARG A 13 -22.09 -8.78 -7.01
C ARG A 13 -22.34 -7.62 -7.98
N MET A 14 -23.15 -6.66 -7.58
CA MET A 14 -23.42 -5.48 -8.40
C MET A 14 -22.12 -4.72 -8.69
N CYS A 15 -21.31 -4.47 -7.67
CA CYS A 15 -20.00 -3.81 -7.84
C CYS A 15 -19.11 -4.57 -8.84
N GLU A 16 -18.97 -5.89 -8.67
CA GLU A 16 -18.15 -6.72 -9.56
C GLU A 16 -18.65 -6.71 -11.01
N VAL A 17 -19.97 -6.84 -11.22
CA VAL A 17 -20.57 -6.82 -12.56
C VAL A 17 -20.38 -5.47 -13.24
N LYS A 18 -20.65 -4.37 -12.53
CA LYS A 18 -20.55 -3.02 -13.09
C LYS A 18 -19.09 -2.63 -13.34
N ALA A 19 -18.18 -2.91 -12.42
CA ALA A 19 -16.75 -2.70 -12.62
C ALA A 19 -16.24 -3.46 -13.86
N ALA A 20 -16.59 -4.75 -14.02
CA ALA A 20 -16.20 -5.53 -15.20
C ALA A 20 -16.71 -4.92 -16.50
N LYS A 21 -17.97 -4.48 -16.54
CA LYS A 21 -18.55 -3.83 -17.74
C LYS A 21 -17.84 -2.53 -18.06
N ARG A 22 -17.53 -1.72 -17.05
CA ARG A 22 -16.86 -0.44 -17.25
C ARG A 22 -15.42 -0.61 -17.72
N ILE A 23 -14.69 -1.57 -17.15
CA ILE A 23 -13.34 -1.94 -17.62
C ILE A 23 -13.38 -2.33 -19.10
N VAL A 24 -14.32 -3.16 -19.51
CA VAL A 24 -14.47 -3.56 -20.92
C VAL A 24 -14.86 -2.36 -21.80
N SER A 25 -15.74 -1.49 -21.34
CA SER A 25 -16.10 -0.26 -22.03
C SER A 25 -14.87 0.64 -22.27
N MET A 26 -13.99 0.77 -21.29
CA MET A 26 -12.73 1.52 -21.43
C MET A 26 -11.77 0.83 -22.41
N LEU A 27 -11.60 -0.49 -22.31
CA LEU A 27 -10.73 -1.26 -23.21
C LEU A 27 -11.14 -1.14 -24.68
N LEU A 28 -12.42 -1.02 -24.95
CA LEU A 28 -13.00 -0.96 -26.29
C LEU A 28 -13.39 0.48 -26.72
N GLN A 29 -12.94 1.47 -25.97
CA GLN A 29 -13.24 2.88 -26.26
C GLN A 29 -12.62 3.29 -27.60
N GLU A 30 -13.44 3.88 -28.46
CA GLU A 30 -12.99 4.49 -29.73
C GLU A 30 -12.60 5.95 -29.50
N GLY A 31 -11.69 6.47 -30.33
CA GLY A 31 -11.30 7.89 -30.29
C GLY A 31 -10.41 8.24 -29.08
N PHE A 32 -9.67 7.27 -28.55
CA PHE A 32 -8.61 7.55 -27.60
C PHE A 32 -7.47 8.32 -28.28
N ASP A 33 -7.06 9.44 -27.70
CA ASP A 33 -6.00 10.28 -28.23
C ASP A 33 -4.64 9.63 -28.06
N GLU A 34 -4.12 9.01 -29.11
CA GLU A 34 -2.80 8.39 -29.11
C GLU A 34 -1.68 9.43 -29.18
N ILE A 35 -0.69 9.25 -28.32
CA ILE A 35 0.54 10.04 -28.38
C ILE A 35 1.42 9.51 -29.51
N ARG A 36 1.56 10.28 -30.59
CA ARG A 36 2.44 9.93 -31.72
C ARG A 36 3.91 10.04 -31.33
N ASP A 37 4.76 9.27 -32.01
CA ASP A 37 6.23 9.31 -31.91
C ASP A 37 6.73 9.12 -30.46
N LEU A 38 6.14 8.12 -29.75
CA LEU A 38 6.46 7.82 -28.35
C LEU A 38 7.94 7.55 -28.12
N ASP A 39 8.63 6.89 -29.05
CA ASP A 39 10.07 6.62 -28.90
C ASP A 39 10.90 7.92 -28.84
N GLU A 40 10.62 8.86 -29.72
CA GLU A 40 11.30 10.16 -29.73
C GLU A 40 10.98 10.97 -28.48
N LYS A 41 9.72 10.91 -28.00
CA LYS A 41 9.32 11.60 -26.77
C LYS A 41 9.98 10.98 -25.53
N ILE A 42 10.13 9.65 -25.49
CA ILE A 42 10.87 8.96 -24.42
C ILE A 42 12.34 9.38 -24.47
N ASP A 43 12.98 9.38 -25.64
CA ASP A 43 14.39 9.80 -25.80
C ASP A 43 14.61 11.25 -25.36
N ARG A 44 13.64 12.13 -25.62
CA ARG A 44 13.65 13.52 -25.17
C ARG A 44 13.50 13.61 -23.65
N ALA A 45 12.55 12.85 -23.05
CA ALA A 45 12.36 12.81 -21.62
C ALA A 45 13.59 12.22 -20.89
N GLU A 46 14.25 11.20 -21.44
CA GLU A 46 15.51 10.67 -20.91
C GLU A 46 16.62 11.74 -20.85
N LYS A 47 16.72 12.56 -21.88
CA LYS A 47 17.66 13.70 -21.93
C LYS A 47 17.31 14.78 -20.89
N ASN A 48 16.04 15.16 -20.82
CA ASN A 48 15.55 16.19 -19.90
C ASN A 48 15.71 15.81 -18.43
N LEU A 49 15.39 14.54 -18.09
CA LEU A 49 15.48 14.03 -16.73
C LEU A 49 16.87 13.50 -16.37
N HIS A 50 17.84 13.57 -17.30
CA HIS A 50 19.19 13.03 -17.15
C HIS A 50 19.21 11.58 -16.65
N GLN A 51 18.22 10.78 -17.05
CA GLN A 51 18.05 9.41 -16.61
C GLN A 51 17.63 8.51 -17.76
N ARG A 52 18.24 7.33 -17.87
CA ARG A 52 17.84 6.32 -18.88
C ARG A 52 16.92 5.28 -18.26
N LEU A 53 15.90 4.90 -19.03
CA LEU A 53 14.99 3.83 -18.68
C LEU A 53 15.57 2.47 -19.05
N ALA A 54 15.38 1.47 -18.20
CA ALA A 54 15.60 0.08 -18.59
C ALA A 54 14.58 -0.34 -19.66
N PRO A 55 14.88 -1.40 -20.47
CA PRO A 55 13.97 -1.86 -21.52
C PRO A 55 12.53 -2.15 -21.01
N SER A 56 12.38 -2.78 -19.84
CA SER A 56 11.07 -3.04 -19.24
C SER A 56 10.33 -1.77 -18.85
N GLN A 57 11.04 -0.76 -18.32
CA GLN A 57 10.46 0.54 -17.99
C GLN A 57 10.04 1.31 -19.25
N ARG A 58 10.88 1.31 -20.29
CA ARG A 58 10.56 1.94 -21.57
C ARG A 58 9.31 1.31 -22.20
N ASN A 59 9.20 -0.01 -22.15
CA ASN A 59 8.00 -0.73 -22.59
C ASN A 59 6.78 -0.36 -21.74
N ALA A 60 6.92 -0.21 -20.42
CA ALA A 60 5.84 0.19 -19.54
C ALA A 60 5.34 1.63 -19.86
N VAL A 61 6.26 2.57 -20.14
CA VAL A 61 5.88 3.92 -20.57
C VAL A 61 5.06 3.87 -21.85
N LYS A 62 5.54 3.11 -22.87
CA LYS A 62 4.80 2.95 -24.12
C LYS A 62 3.42 2.36 -23.90
N LEU A 63 3.35 1.24 -23.19
CA LEU A 63 2.09 0.56 -22.93
C LEU A 63 1.11 1.47 -22.18
N CYS A 64 1.56 2.11 -21.10
CA CYS A 64 0.70 2.98 -20.30
C CYS A 64 0.18 4.20 -21.08
N LEU A 65 0.92 4.71 -22.04
CA LEU A 65 0.51 5.86 -22.85
C LEU A 65 -0.25 5.49 -24.14
N SER A 66 -0.32 4.19 -24.49
CA SER A 66 -0.98 3.72 -25.71
C SER A 66 -2.37 3.12 -25.48
N TYR A 67 -2.82 2.96 -24.23
CA TYR A 67 -4.11 2.33 -23.94
C TYR A 67 -4.96 3.17 -23.00
N PRO A 68 -6.31 3.17 -23.17
CA PRO A 68 -7.22 3.91 -22.29
C PRO A 68 -7.20 3.42 -20.85
N ILE A 69 -6.93 2.14 -20.63
CA ILE A 69 -6.73 1.53 -19.32
C ILE A 69 -5.52 0.59 -19.38
N SER A 70 -4.63 0.72 -18.42
CA SER A 70 -3.40 -0.09 -18.35
C SER A 70 -2.96 -0.34 -16.92
N ILE A 71 -2.14 -1.37 -16.74
CA ILE A 71 -1.56 -1.76 -15.46
C ILE A 71 -0.04 -1.73 -15.58
N MET A 72 0.61 -1.11 -14.59
CA MET A 72 2.05 -1.21 -14.35
C MET A 72 2.28 -1.91 -13.00
N THR A 73 2.79 -3.13 -13.04
CA THR A 73 3.06 -3.92 -11.83
C THR A 73 4.54 -4.26 -11.69
N GLY A 74 4.99 -4.47 -10.47
CA GLY A 74 6.36 -4.88 -10.19
C GLY A 74 6.67 -4.82 -8.69
N GLY A 75 7.68 -5.58 -8.27
CA GLY A 75 8.12 -5.65 -6.89
C GLY A 75 8.86 -4.39 -6.40
N PRO A 76 9.42 -4.44 -5.19
CA PRO A 76 10.23 -3.35 -4.66
C PRO A 76 11.49 -3.15 -5.51
N GLY A 77 11.92 -1.89 -5.64
CA GLY A 77 13.12 -1.56 -6.41
C GLY A 77 13.02 -1.74 -7.93
N SER A 78 11.85 -2.11 -8.48
CA SER A 78 11.65 -2.24 -9.93
C SER A 78 11.53 -0.90 -10.68
N GLY A 79 11.48 0.21 -9.94
CA GLY A 79 11.46 1.55 -10.52
C GLY A 79 10.10 2.03 -11.00
N LYS A 80 8.99 1.52 -10.42
CA LYS A 80 7.63 2.00 -10.70
C LYS A 80 7.50 3.51 -10.65
N THR A 81 7.98 4.14 -9.59
CA THR A 81 7.93 5.60 -9.41
C THR A 81 8.73 6.36 -10.46
N THR A 82 9.93 5.87 -10.80
CA THR A 82 10.72 6.45 -11.88
C THR A 82 9.96 6.39 -13.21
N THR A 83 9.42 5.22 -13.55
CA THR A 83 8.63 5.02 -14.77
C THR A 83 7.41 5.93 -14.80
N LEU A 84 6.72 6.08 -13.65
CA LEU A 84 5.58 6.98 -13.54
C LEU A 84 5.96 8.45 -13.80
N ARG A 85 7.10 8.93 -13.30
CA ARG A 85 7.57 10.29 -13.60
C ARG A 85 7.74 10.52 -15.11
N PHE A 86 8.31 9.56 -15.83
CA PHE A 86 8.43 9.64 -17.30
C PHE A 86 7.05 9.66 -17.98
N ILE A 87 6.13 8.83 -17.53
CA ILE A 87 4.75 8.81 -18.06
C ILE A 87 4.10 10.18 -17.89
N LEU A 88 4.19 10.78 -16.69
CA LEU A 88 3.59 12.08 -16.39
C LEU A 88 4.23 13.20 -17.17
N ASP A 89 5.56 13.21 -17.33
CA ASP A 89 6.30 14.23 -18.07
C ASP A 89 5.93 14.19 -19.57
N ILE A 90 5.91 13.01 -20.16
CA ILE A 90 5.56 12.81 -21.57
C ILE A 90 4.09 13.16 -21.83
N TYR A 91 3.17 12.73 -20.95
CA TYR A 91 1.75 13.04 -21.07
C TYR A 91 1.48 14.54 -20.99
N GLN A 92 2.06 15.23 -19.98
CA GLN A 92 1.89 16.66 -19.80
C GLN A 92 2.47 17.47 -20.97
N ALA A 93 3.59 17.00 -21.53
CA ALA A 93 4.18 17.64 -22.71
C ALA A 93 3.34 17.42 -23.99
N ALA A 94 2.64 16.29 -24.10
CA ALA A 94 1.76 16.00 -25.23
C ALA A 94 0.41 16.72 -25.11
N PHE A 95 -0.12 16.85 -23.90
CA PHE A 95 -1.43 17.42 -23.60
C PHE A 95 -1.33 18.48 -22.47
N PRO A 96 -0.81 19.70 -22.76
CA PRO A 96 -0.55 20.70 -21.73
C PRO A 96 -1.80 21.19 -20.96
N SER A 97 -2.99 21.13 -21.57
CA SER A 97 -4.25 21.58 -21.00
C SER A 97 -5.02 20.49 -20.24
N ASN A 98 -4.58 19.23 -20.34
CA ASN A 98 -5.28 18.12 -19.72
C ASN A 98 -5.04 18.07 -18.20
N GLU A 99 -6.08 17.73 -17.47
CA GLU A 99 -6.03 17.54 -16.03
C GLU A 99 -5.52 16.14 -15.67
N ILE A 100 -4.59 16.09 -14.72
CA ILE A 100 -4.02 14.85 -14.19
C ILE A 100 -4.43 14.69 -12.74
N LEU A 101 -5.09 13.58 -12.42
CA LEU A 101 -5.41 13.15 -11.06
C LEU A 101 -4.45 12.05 -10.63
N LEU A 102 -3.71 12.31 -9.55
CA LEU A 102 -2.88 11.31 -8.89
C LEU A 102 -3.55 10.89 -7.58
N ALA A 103 -3.72 9.60 -7.36
CA ALA A 103 -4.37 9.09 -6.16
C ALA A 103 -3.70 7.82 -5.63
N ALA A 104 -3.86 7.56 -4.33
CA ALA A 104 -3.48 6.30 -3.69
C ALA A 104 -4.49 5.94 -2.60
N PRO A 105 -4.61 4.65 -2.19
CA PRO A 105 -5.59 4.22 -1.19
C PRO A 105 -5.37 4.83 0.20
N THR A 106 -4.14 5.20 0.54
CA THR A 106 -3.79 5.75 1.87
C THR A 106 -3.15 7.13 1.76
N GLY A 107 -3.34 7.96 2.79
CA GLY A 107 -2.77 9.31 2.84
C GLY A 107 -1.25 9.33 2.80
N ARG A 108 -0.59 8.33 3.38
CA ARG A 108 0.88 8.23 3.33
C ARG A 108 1.38 7.86 1.92
N ALA A 109 0.69 6.95 1.23
CA ALA A 109 1.03 6.61 -0.14
C ALA A 109 0.80 7.80 -1.09
N SER A 110 -0.30 8.56 -0.92
CA SER A 110 -0.56 9.75 -1.73
C SER A 110 0.48 10.86 -1.49
N ARG A 111 0.86 11.13 -0.25
CA ARG A 111 1.94 12.08 0.04
C ARG A 111 3.27 11.67 -0.58
N ARG A 112 3.64 10.39 -0.42
CA ARG A 112 4.85 9.85 -1.06
C ARG A 112 4.80 10.01 -2.58
N MET A 113 3.65 9.74 -3.19
CA MET A 113 3.44 9.96 -4.62
C MET A 113 3.62 11.44 -5.00
N SER A 114 3.12 12.38 -4.17
CA SER A 114 3.32 13.82 -4.36
C SER A 114 4.80 14.22 -4.29
N GLU A 115 5.51 13.75 -3.27
CA GLU A 115 6.94 14.03 -3.10
C GLU A 115 7.78 13.51 -4.27
N GLN A 116 7.47 12.31 -4.73
CA GLN A 116 8.25 11.64 -5.77
C GLN A 116 7.94 12.15 -7.19
N THR A 117 6.72 12.58 -7.43
CA THR A 117 6.30 13.10 -8.76
C THR A 117 6.39 14.63 -8.86
N GLY A 118 6.48 15.34 -7.73
CA GLY A 118 6.40 16.79 -7.68
C GLY A 118 5.00 17.34 -7.99
N LYS A 119 3.98 16.49 -8.08
CA LYS A 119 2.58 16.86 -8.37
C LYS A 119 1.70 16.48 -7.17
N TYR A 120 0.63 17.24 -6.96
CA TYR A 120 -0.32 16.92 -5.89
C TYR A 120 -1.00 15.56 -6.13
N ALA A 121 -1.03 14.74 -5.10
CA ALA A 121 -1.76 13.49 -5.06
C ALA A 121 -2.64 13.43 -3.81
N SER A 122 -3.85 12.91 -3.93
CA SER A 122 -4.81 12.77 -2.83
C SER A 122 -5.06 11.30 -2.47
N THR A 123 -5.78 11.05 -1.39
CA THR A 123 -6.31 9.70 -1.17
C THR A 123 -7.40 9.41 -2.21
N LEU A 124 -7.51 8.14 -2.61
CA LEU A 124 -8.54 7.74 -3.56
C LEU A 124 -9.95 8.02 -3.02
N HIS A 125 -10.18 7.84 -1.71
CA HIS A 125 -11.43 8.20 -1.06
C HIS A 125 -11.72 9.71 -1.18
N SER A 126 -10.73 10.56 -0.92
CA SER A 126 -10.89 12.01 -1.07
C SER A 126 -11.13 12.42 -2.52
N ALA A 127 -10.37 11.84 -3.47
CA ALA A 127 -10.54 12.10 -4.89
C ALA A 127 -11.95 11.73 -5.40
N LEU A 128 -12.55 10.70 -4.79
CA LEU A 128 -13.89 10.23 -5.09
C LEU A 128 -14.97 10.89 -4.20
N GLY A 129 -14.66 11.89 -3.37
CA GLY A 129 -15.63 12.53 -2.48
C GLY A 129 -16.22 11.60 -1.41
N LEU A 130 -15.56 10.49 -1.09
CA LEU A 130 -16.00 9.53 -0.06
C LEU A 130 -15.36 9.93 1.27
N VAL A 131 -15.91 10.95 1.93
CA VAL A 131 -15.31 11.54 3.14
C VAL A 131 -15.78 10.87 4.42
N THR A 132 -16.96 10.29 4.43
CA THR A 132 -17.56 9.60 5.58
C THR A 132 -17.95 8.17 5.24
N GLU A 133 -18.04 7.28 6.26
CA GLU A 133 -18.54 5.91 6.08
C GLU A 133 -20.02 5.89 5.63
N GLU A 134 -20.76 6.98 5.85
CA GLU A 134 -22.15 7.16 5.48
C GLU A 134 -22.33 7.64 4.03
N ASP A 135 -21.29 8.11 3.38
CA ASP A 135 -21.34 8.54 1.98
C ASP A 135 -21.67 7.33 1.10
N SER A 136 -22.93 7.22 0.77
CA SER A 136 -23.41 6.15 -0.11
C SER A 136 -22.84 6.40 -1.53
N PRO A 137 -22.05 5.49 -2.07
CA PRO A 137 -21.50 5.63 -3.43
C PRO A 137 -22.56 5.78 -4.51
N LEU A 138 -23.83 5.54 -4.16
CA LEU A 138 -24.97 5.50 -5.09
C LEU A 138 -25.63 6.85 -5.30
N ASN A 139 -25.40 7.83 -4.43
CA ASN A 139 -26.16 9.09 -4.47
C ASN A 139 -25.44 10.24 -5.18
N ASP A 140 -24.15 10.13 -5.42
CA ASP A 140 -23.37 11.17 -6.11
C ASP A 140 -22.75 10.61 -7.39
N THR A 141 -23.22 11.11 -8.52
CA THR A 141 -22.82 10.66 -9.88
C THR A 141 -21.85 11.63 -10.56
N GLU A 142 -21.25 12.55 -9.81
CA GLU A 142 -20.31 13.49 -10.38
C GLU A 142 -19.07 12.78 -10.92
N MET A 143 -18.79 12.99 -12.22
CA MET A 143 -17.63 12.41 -12.88
C MET A 143 -16.38 13.19 -12.53
N LEU A 144 -15.23 12.51 -12.48
CA LEU A 144 -13.93 13.13 -12.32
C LEU A 144 -13.64 14.02 -13.55
N SER A 145 -13.16 15.25 -13.30
CA SER A 145 -12.78 16.18 -14.38
C SER A 145 -11.50 15.76 -15.11
N ALA A 146 -10.65 14.95 -14.46
CA ALA A 146 -9.35 14.55 -14.96
C ALA A 146 -9.41 13.78 -16.29
N ASP A 147 -8.43 14.06 -17.15
CA ASP A 147 -8.21 13.38 -18.44
C ASP A 147 -7.27 12.19 -18.28
N LEU A 148 -6.32 12.26 -17.34
CA LEU A 148 -5.47 11.16 -16.94
C LEU A 148 -5.65 10.91 -15.43
N ILE A 149 -5.97 9.68 -15.07
CA ILE A 149 -6.08 9.23 -13.69
C ILE A 149 -5.00 8.18 -13.44
N VAL A 150 -4.19 8.40 -12.41
CA VAL A 150 -3.18 7.42 -11.97
C VAL A 150 -3.48 7.01 -10.54
N VAL A 151 -3.62 5.72 -10.31
CA VAL A 151 -3.84 5.17 -8.96
C VAL A 151 -2.70 4.25 -8.60
N ASP A 152 -1.90 4.66 -7.61
CA ASP A 152 -0.79 3.86 -7.06
C ASP A 152 -1.25 2.99 -5.88
N GLU A 153 -0.44 2.00 -5.49
CA GLU A 153 -0.73 1.00 -4.44
C GLU A 153 -2.11 0.32 -4.63
N PHE A 154 -2.48 0.04 -5.88
CA PHE A 154 -3.79 -0.48 -6.24
C PHE A 154 -4.09 -1.88 -5.67
N SER A 155 -3.09 -2.62 -5.20
CA SER A 155 -3.28 -3.88 -4.47
C SER A 155 -4.19 -3.74 -3.24
N MET A 156 -4.27 -2.52 -2.66
CA MET A 156 -5.11 -2.20 -1.51
C MET A 156 -6.55 -1.80 -1.88
N VAL A 157 -6.86 -1.61 -3.17
CA VAL A 157 -8.19 -1.21 -3.65
C VAL A 157 -9.12 -2.44 -3.68
N ASP A 158 -10.20 -2.38 -2.91
CA ASP A 158 -11.23 -3.41 -2.88
C ASP A 158 -12.26 -3.26 -4.02
N MET A 159 -13.20 -4.20 -4.10
CA MET A 159 -14.20 -4.22 -5.17
C MET A 159 -15.14 -3.01 -5.14
N ARG A 160 -15.50 -2.53 -3.95
CA ARG A 160 -16.41 -1.38 -3.81
C ARG A 160 -15.73 -0.10 -4.28
N LEU A 161 -14.52 0.13 -3.79
CA LEU A 161 -13.73 1.32 -4.16
C LEU A 161 -13.37 1.32 -5.65
N ALA A 162 -13.01 0.13 -6.19
CA ALA A 162 -12.78 -0.04 -7.62
C ALA A 162 -14.03 0.26 -8.45
N TYR A 163 -15.20 -0.21 -8.01
CA TYR A 163 -16.47 0.07 -8.66
C TYR A 163 -16.74 1.59 -8.71
N VAL A 164 -16.63 2.29 -7.58
CA VAL A 164 -16.86 3.74 -7.53
C VAL A 164 -15.88 4.49 -8.43
N LEU A 165 -14.61 4.14 -8.40
CA LEU A 165 -13.61 4.71 -9.29
C LEU A 165 -14.02 4.54 -10.76
N MET A 166 -14.33 3.31 -11.17
CA MET A 166 -14.69 3.01 -12.57
C MET A 166 -15.95 3.77 -13.04
N GLU A 167 -16.96 3.94 -12.19
CA GLU A 167 -18.19 4.66 -12.53
C GLU A 167 -17.95 6.17 -12.66
N ARG A 168 -16.96 6.74 -11.94
CA ARG A 168 -16.69 8.19 -11.95
C ARG A 168 -15.66 8.63 -13.00
N ILE A 169 -15.01 7.72 -13.70
CA ILE A 169 -14.12 8.05 -14.81
C ILE A 169 -14.95 8.55 -15.99
N LYS A 170 -14.72 9.79 -16.43
CA LYS A 170 -15.43 10.35 -17.61
C LYS A 170 -15.07 9.59 -18.89
N PRO A 171 -15.98 9.55 -19.88
CA PRO A 171 -15.64 9.04 -21.22
C PRO A 171 -14.45 9.81 -21.82
N GLY A 172 -13.52 9.10 -22.44
CA GLY A 172 -12.30 9.70 -23.00
C GLY A 172 -11.12 9.77 -22.03
N ALA A 173 -11.34 9.70 -20.73
CA ALA A 173 -10.24 9.72 -19.78
C ALA A 173 -9.45 8.41 -19.75
N GLN A 174 -8.15 8.54 -19.46
CA GLN A 174 -7.19 7.43 -19.34
C GLN A 174 -7.00 7.03 -17.89
N LEU A 175 -6.91 5.71 -17.62
CA LEU A 175 -6.62 5.16 -16.30
C LEU A 175 -5.33 4.34 -16.32
N ILE A 176 -4.35 4.74 -15.51
CA ILE A 176 -3.13 3.97 -15.26
C ILE A 176 -3.17 3.44 -13.83
N ILE A 177 -3.14 2.14 -13.71
CA ILE A 177 -3.15 1.41 -12.45
C ILE A 177 -1.71 1.00 -12.13
N VAL A 178 -1.22 1.42 -10.96
CA VAL A 178 0.12 1.07 -10.49
C VAL A 178 0.01 0.26 -9.20
N GLY A 179 0.79 -0.81 -9.07
CA GLY A 179 0.75 -1.61 -7.85
C GLY A 179 1.69 -2.82 -7.90
N ASP A 180 1.62 -3.62 -6.85
CA ASP A 180 2.35 -4.87 -6.73
C ASP A 180 1.35 -5.99 -6.45
N ALA A 181 1.14 -6.86 -7.45
CA ALA A 181 0.16 -7.94 -7.41
C ALA A 181 0.50 -9.05 -6.40
N ASP A 182 1.74 -9.08 -5.93
CA ASP A 182 2.26 -10.10 -5.00
C ASP A 182 2.19 -9.68 -3.53
N GLN A 183 1.92 -8.40 -3.27
CA GLN A 183 1.64 -7.91 -1.92
C GLN A 183 0.30 -8.41 -1.39
N LEU A 184 0.04 -8.11 -0.11
CA LEU A 184 -1.26 -8.37 0.51
C LEU A 184 -2.38 -7.69 -0.29
N PRO A 185 -3.47 -8.39 -0.59
CA PRO A 185 -4.63 -7.79 -1.22
C PRO A 185 -5.37 -6.84 -0.25
N SER A 186 -6.34 -6.10 -0.76
CA SER A 186 -7.22 -5.24 0.03
C SER A 186 -7.84 -5.97 1.24
N VAL A 187 -8.14 -5.26 2.31
CA VAL A 187 -8.88 -5.82 3.45
C VAL A 187 -10.33 -6.14 3.05
N GLY A 188 -10.95 -5.26 2.27
CA GLY A 188 -12.29 -5.44 1.71
C GLY A 188 -12.40 -6.58 0.68
N ALA A 189 -13.61 -6.78 0.18
CA ALA A 189 -13.93 -7.87 -0.75
C ALA A 189 -13.23 -7.72 -2.10
N GLY A 190 -12.90 -8.84 -2.73
CA GLY A 190 -12.28 -8.89 -4.06
C GLY A 190 -10.75 -8.92 -4.05
N ASN A 191 -10.16 -9.05 -5.22
CA ASN A 191 -8.73 -8.96 -5.50
C ASN A 191 -8.55 -8.32 -6.88
N VAL A 192 -8.96 -7.06 -6.98
CA VAL A 192 -9.22 -6.38 -8.25
C VAL A 192 -7.99 -6.36 -9.14
N LEU A 193 -6.83 -5.90 -8.63
CA LEU A 193 -5.60 -5.81 -9.40
C LEU A 193 -5.22 -7.16 -10.02
N ARG A 194 -5.21 -8.21 -9.20
CA ARG A 194 -4.82 -9.54 -9.66
C ARG A 194 -5.81 -10.13 -10.63
N GLU A 195 -7.11 -9.92 -10.41
CA GLU A 195 -8.15 -10.39 -11.32
C GLU A 195 -8.11 -9.67 -12.68
N MET A 196 -7.81 -8.38 -12.70
CA MET A 196 -7.61 -7.63 -13.94
C MET A 196 -6.40 -8.18 -14.70
N ILE A 197 -5.28 -8.43 -14.04
CA ILE A 197 -4.09 -9.05 -14.66
C ILE A 197 -4.43 -10.47 -15.15
N ARG A 198 -5.10 -11.30 -14.35
CA ARG A 198 -5.49 -12.67 -14.70
C ARG A 198 -6.43 -12.73 -15.91
N SER A 199 -7.20 -11.68 -16.15
CA SER A 199 -8.09 -11.62 -17.32
C SER A 199 -7.33 -11.62 -18.66
N GLU A 200 -6.06 -11.23 -18.66
CA GLU A 200 -5.23 -11.05 -19.86
C GLU A 200 -5.84 -10.10 -20.90
N LYS A 201 -6.86 -9.32 -20.51
CA LYS A 201 -7.50 -8.35 -21.39
C LYS A 201 -7.03 -6.93 -21.12
N VAL A 202 -6.63 -6.63 -19.87
CA VAL A 202 -6.10 -5.32 -19.51
C VAL A 202 -4.60 -5.29 -19.83
N PRO A 203 -4.13 -4.37 -20.69
CA PRO A 203 -2.73 -4.23 -21.01
C PRO A 203 -1.90 -4.06 -19.75
N THR A 204 -0.93 -4.96 -19.53
CA THR A 204 -0.16 -5.03 -18.30
C THR A 204 1.34 -5.02 -18.60
N ALA A 205 2.04 -4.04 -18.04
CA ALA A 205 3.49 -3.99 -18.05
C ALA A 205 4.05 -4.51 -16.70
N VAL A 206 4.91 -5.51 -16.78
CA VAL A 206 5.60 -6.06 -15.60
C VAL A 206 7.03 -5.50 -15.55
N LEU A 207 7.37 -4.81 -14.46
CA LEU A 207 8.71 -4.30 -14.23
C LEU A 207 9.55 -5.36 -13.51
N GLU A 208 10.25 -6.16 -14.27
CA GLU A 208 11.08 -7.28 -13.75
C GLU A 208 12.49 -6.86 -13.35
N THR A 209 12.97 -5.73 -13.87
CA THR A 209 14.36 -5.32 -13.71
C THR A 209 14.61 -4.79 -12.30
N VAL A 210 15.39 -5.52 -11.52
CA VAL A 210 15.95 -5.02 -10.26
C VAL A 210 17.19 -4.19 -10.60
N PHE A 211 17.20 -2.91 -10.25
CA PHE A 211 18.32 -2.03 -10.56
C PHE A 211 19.59 -2.43 -9.81
N ARG A 212 20.76 -2.17 -10.43
CA ARG A 212 22.10 -2.55 -9.93
C ARG A 212 22.37 -2.16 -8.47
N GLN A 213 21.86 -1.03 -8.02
CA GLN A 213 21.95 -0.62 -6.60
C GLN A 213 21.08 -1.48 -5.68
N ALA A 214 19.99 -2.01 -6.20
CA ALA A 214 19.07 -2.88 -5.48
C ALA A 214 19.47 -4.37 -5.58
N SER A 215 20.24 -4.78 -6.59
CA SER A 215 20.67 -6.17 -6.79
C SER A 215 21.68 -6.65 -5.73
N ASN A 216 22.37 -5.74 -5.04
CA ASN A 216 23.26 -6.07 -3.92
C ASN A 216 22.52 -6.16 -2.58
N SER A 217 21.23 -5.82 -2.52
CA SER A 217 20.42 -5.92 -1.30
C SER A 217 19.82 -7.30 -1.15
N ARG A 218 20.16 -7.99 -0.06
CA ARG A 218 19.53 -9.27 0.31
C ARG A 218 18.04 -9.12 0.56
N ILE A 219 17.57 -7.94 0.94
CA ILE A 219 16.13 -7.66 1.10
C ILE A 219 15.40 -7.92 -0.22
N ILE A 220 15.89 -7.37 -1.31
CA ILE A 220 15.29 -7.50 -2.63
C ILE A 220 15.46 -8.91 -3.18
N THR A 221 16.66 -9.47 -3.07
CA THR A 221 16.93 -10.86 -3.50
C THR A 221 16.03 -11.84 -2.76
N ASN A 222 15.88 -11.69 -1.45
CA ASN A 222 15.02 -12.55 -0.65
C ASN A 222 13.52 -12.29 -0.90
N ALA A 223 13.10 -11.06 -1.18
CA ALA A 223 11.74 -10.78 -1.59
C ALA A 223 11.39 -11.52 -2.89
N HIS A 224 12.30 -11.51 -3.88
CA HIS A 224 12.13 -12.30 -5.11
C HIS A 224 12.12 -13.80 -4.83
N ALA A 225 13.04 -14.32 -4.02
CA ALA A 225 13.07 -15.73 -3.63
C ALA A 225 11.75 -16.17 -2.98
N ILE A 226 11.26 -15.38 -2.00
CA ILE A 226 9.97 -15.62 -1.34
C ILE A 226 8.85 -15.68 -2.37
N ASN A 227 8.81 -14.73 -3.30
CA ASN A 227 7.74 -14.65 -4.30
C ASN A 227 7.76 -15.85 -5.27
N HIS A 228 8.95 -16.34 -5.63
CA HIS A 228 9.15 -17.51 -6.49
C HIS A 228 9.14 -18.85 -5.77
N ASN A 229 8.68 -18.90 -4.51
CA ASN A 229 8.63 -20.13 -3.71
C ASN A 229 9.99 -20.76 -3.42
N ASP A 230 11.05 -19.94 -3.42
CA ASP A 230 12.39 -20.36 -3.06
C ASP A 230 12.67 -20.09 -1.58
N THR A 231 13.11 -21.13 -0.87
CA THR A 231 13.39 -21.06 0.57
C THR A 231 14.88 -20.79 0.86
N HIS A 232 15.73 -20.70 -0.16
CA HIS A 232 17.16 -20.42 -0.02
C HIS A 232 17.40 -18.93 0.19
N LEU A 233 16.97 -18.43 1.35
CA LEU A 233 17.16 -17.03 1.70
C LEU A 233 18.63 -16.75 2.03
N GLN A 234 19.11 -15.59 1.58
CA GLN A 234 20.46 -15.10 1.85
C GLN A 234 20.48 -14.27 3.12
N TYR A 235 21.38 -14.56 4.05
CA TYR A 235 21.51 -13.83 5.31
C TYR A 235 22.81 -13.02 5.35
N GLY A 236 22.78 -11.89 6.04
CA GLY A 236 23.90 -10.96 6.20
C GLY A 236 23.49 -9.73 6.99
N ASP A 237 24.20 -8.61 6.84
CA ASP A 237 24.00 -7.42 7.66
C ASP A 237 22.64 -6.75 7.43
N ASP A 238 22.16 -6.77 6.19
CA ASP A 238 20.91 -6.17 5.76
C ASP A 238 19.68 -7.12 5.87
N PHE A 239 19.93 -8.44 6.05
CA PHE A 239 18.85 -9.43 6.20
C PHE A 239 19.26 -10.51 7.20
N GLN A 240 18.70 -10.47 8.39
CA GLN A 240 19.05 -11.34 9.49
C GLN A 240 17.91 -12.29 9.89
N MET A 241 18.27 -13.49 10.34
CA MET A 241 17.35 -14.43 10.98
C MET A 241 17.88 -14.82 12.37
N LEU A 242 17.11 -14.51 13.40
CA LEU A 242 17.38 -14.93 14.78
C LEU A 242 16.40 -16.04 15.16
N GLU A 243 16.93 -17.22 15.36
CA GLU A 243 16.14 -18.41 15.65
C GLU A 243 15.75 -18.46 17.13
N VAL A 244 14.50 -18.84 17.41
CA VAL A 244 13.92 -18.93 18.76
C VAL A 244 13.11 -20.20 18.93
N GLN A 245 12.91 -20.64 20.19
CA GLN A 245 12.16 -21.85 20.49
C GLN A 245 10.67 -21.58 20.73
N ASN A 246 10.32 -20.45 21.34
CA ASN A 246 8.96 -20.10 21.77
C ASN A 246 8.66 -18.60 21.65
N SER A 247 7.41 -18.21 21.92
CA SER A 247 6.94 -16.84 21.78
C SER A 247 7.50 -15.87 22.84
N GLU A 248 7.81 -16.37 24.04
CA GLU A 248 8.38 -15.55 25.11
C GLU A 248 9.83 -15.17 24.80
N GLU A 249 10.60 -16.13 24.26
CA GLU A 249 11.96 -15.86 23.78
C GLU A 249 11.93 -14.90 22.59
N ALA A 250 10.98 -15.09 21.65
CA ALA A 250 10.78 -14.19 20.54
C ALA A 250 10.50 -12.77 21.02
N ALA A 251 9.58 -12.58 21.96
CA ALA A 251 9.24 -11.27 22.52
C ALA A 251 10.47 -10.58 23.14
N ARG A 252 11.23 -11.30 23.97
CA ARG A 252 12.48 -10.76 24.53
C ARG A 252 13.48 -10.33 23.47
N LEU A 253 13.69 -11.15 22.43
CA LEU A 253 14.63 -10.82 21.35
C LEU A 253 14.11 -9.69 20.46
N VAL A 254 12.81 -9.62 20.17
CA VAL A 254 12.17 -8.49 19.46
C VAL A 254 12.43 -7.19 20.21
N ILE A 255 12.13 -7.14 21.50
CA ILE A 255 12.33 -5.95 22.34
C ILE A 255 13.82 -5.58 22.38
N LYS A 256 14.71 -6.54 22.65
CA LYS A 256 16.16 -6.30 22.70
C LYS A 256 16.70 -5.71 21.39
N ASN A 257 16.30 -6.28 20.24
CA ASN A 257 16.75 -5.80 18.96
C ASN A 257 16.11 -4.45 18.60
N TYR A 258 14.84 -4.23 18.95
CA TYR A 258 14.17 -2.94 18.76
C TYR A 258 14.93 -1.83 19.50
N LEU A 259 15.22 -2.01 20.78
CA LEU A 259 15.97 -1.03 21.58
C LEU A 259 17.36 -0.76 21.00
N ARG A 260 18.06 -1.81 20.54
CA ARG A 260 19.37 -1.68 19.89
C ARG A 260 19.29 -0.88 18.59
N GLU A 261 18.36 -1.23 17.71
CA GLU A 261 18.23 -0.55 16.42
C GLU A 261 17.73 0.89 16.59
N VAL A 262 16.85 1.15 17.56
CA VAL A 262 16.41 2.52 17.88
C VAL A 262 17.57 3.37 18.41
N ALA A 263 18.47 2.82 19.21
CA ALA A 263 19.65 3.55 19.67
C ALA A 263 20.59 3.95 18.51
N ILE A 264 20.59 3.19 17.41
CA ILE A 264 21.45 3.44 16.24
C ILE A 264 20.75 4.36 15.22
N HIS A 265 19.48 4.11 14.96
CA HIS A 265 18.77 4.68 13.81
C HIS A 265 17.72 5.73 14.18
N GLY A 266 17.39 5.88 15.47
CA GLY A 266 16.25 6.70 15.93
C GLY A 266 14.93 5.94 15.91
N ILE A 267 14.01 6.36 16.78
CA ILE A 267 12.70 5.71 16.99
C ILE A 267 11.79 5.82 15.76
N GLU A 268 11.96 6.84 14.95
CA GLU A 268 11.22 7.09 13.72
C GLU A 268 11.58 6.09 12.59
N ASN A 269 12.78 5.52 12.63
CA ASN A 269 13.34 4.71 11.56
C ASN A 269 13.25 3.20 11.79
N VAL A 270 12.78 2.76 12.95
CA VAL A 270 12.65 1.35 13.31
C VAL A 270 11.19 0.97 13.54
N GLN A 271 10.72 -0.09 12.90
CA GLN A 271 9.35 -0.57 13.05
C GLN A 271 9.29 -2.08 13.27
N ILE A 272 8.50 -2.49 14.25
CA ILE A 272 8.14 -3.90 14.42
C ILE A 272 6.85 -4.17 13.64
N LEU A 273 6.84 -5.25 12.84
CA LEU A 273 5.70 -5.69 12.05
C LEU A 273 5.23 -7.07 12.51
N SER A 274 4.16 -7.12 13.30
CA SER A 274 3.62 -8.38 13.83
C SER A 274 2.53 -8.95 12.93
N PRO A 275 2.43 -10.29 12.78
CA PRO A 275 1.29 -10.93 12.13
C PRO A 275 -0.04 -10.75 12.85
N PHE A 276 -0.03 -10.60 14.20
CA PHE A 276 -1.22 -10.52 15.04
C PHE A 276 -1.31 -9.22 15.83
N ARG A 277 -2.57 -8.75 16.03
CA ARG A 277 -2.85 -7.58 16.87
C ARG A 277 -2.96 -7.93 18.36
N LYS A 278 -3.69 -9.01 18.71
CA LYS A 278 -4.12 -9.29 20.09
C LYS A 278 -3.62 -10.62 20.69
N ARG A 279 -3.17 -11.57 19.86
CA ARG A 279 -2.87 -12.94 20.34
C ARG A 279 -1.38 -13.22 20.41
N GLY A 280 -0.91 -13.65 21.58
CA GLY A 280 0.47 -14.09 21.82
C GLY A 280 1.40 -12.97 22.30
N ALA A 281 2.56 -13.38 22.81
CA ALA A 281 3.55 -12.47 23.40
C ALA A 281 4.16 -11.49 22.40
N VAL A 282 4.16 -11.83 21.10
CA VAL A 282 4.66 -10.97 20.01
C VAL A 282 3.53 -10.26 19.25
N ALA A 283 2.31 -10.25 19.78
CA ALA A 283 1.21 -9.44 19.24
C ALA A 283 1.50 -7.94 19.34
N SER A 284 1.01 -7.14 18.39
CA SER A 284 1.35 -5.71 18.39
C SER A 284 0.91 -4.97 19.65
N ASN A 285 -0.24 -5.33 20.23
CA ASN A 285 -0.70 -4.70 21.48
C ASN A 285 0.25 -5.02 22.64
N ALA A 286 0.62 -6.28 22.85
CA ALA A 286 1.51 -6.70 23.93
C ALA A 286 2.91 -6.07 23.82
N LEU A 287 3.45 -6.05 22.58
CA LEU A 287 4.74 -5.41 22.31
C LEU A 287 4.69 -3.90 22.51
N ASN A 288 3.60 -3.23 22.11
CA ASN A 288 3.45 -1.80 22.33
C ASN A 288 3.44 -1.43 23.81
N GLU A 289 2.69 -2.16 24.63
CA GLU A 289 2.65 -1.95 26.07
C GLU A 289 4.04 -2.12 26.71
N THR A 290 4.71 -3.24 26.42
CA THR A 290 6.02 -3.52 27.01
C THR A 290 7.10 -2.55 26.53
N ILE A 291 7.16 -2.26 25.24
CA ILE A 291 8.18 -1.38 24.65
C ILE A 291 8.00 0.06 25.14
N ARG A 292 6.75 0.52 25.22
CA ARG A 292 6.43 1.85 25.72
C ARG A 292 7.01 2.09 27.11
N GLU A 293 6.81 1.15 28.04
CA GLU A 293 7.32 1.28 29.40
C GLU A 293 8.86 1.25 29.48
N LEU A 294 9.52 0.66 28.48
CA LEU A 294 10.98 0.64 28.40
C LEU A 294 11.57 1.90 27.73
N VAL A 295 10.91 2.38 26.66
CA VAL A 295 11.39 3.52 25.86
C VAL A 295 10.93 4.84 26.43
N ASN A 296 9.71 4.89 26.95
CA ASN A 296 9.07 6.08 27.50
C ASN A 296 8.40 5.79 28.84
N PRO A 297 9.18 5.42 29.90
CA PRO A 297 8.64 5.12 31.22
C PRO A 297 7.95 6.35 31.84
N PRO A 298 6.96 6.13 32.74
CA PRO A 298 6.33 7.21 33.49
C PRO A 298 7.38 7.97 34.32
N ASN A 299 7.25 9.28 34.34
CA ASN A 299 8.12 10.17 35.10
C ASN A 299 7.29 11.38 35.54
N ASN A 300 7.41 11.80 36.78
CA ASN A 300 6.69 12.95 37.36
C ASN A 300 6.95 14.28 36.61
N LEU A 301 8.02 14.37 35.80
CA LEU A 301 8.34 15.54 35.01
C LEU A 301 7.70 15.49 33.60
N LYS A 302 7.16 14.36 33.18
CA LYS A 302 6.50 14.24 31.86
C LYS A 302 5.03 14.60 31.99
N LYS A 303 4.60 15.48 31.11
CA LYS A 303 3.19 15.81 30.97
C LYS A 303 2.45 14.61 30.35
N GLU A 304 1.26 14.35 30.87
CA GLU A 304 0.41 13.25 30.46
C GLU A 304 -1.03 13.73 30.22
N MET A 305 -1.72 13.05 29.29
CA MET A 305 -3.12 13.29 28.97
C MET A 305 -3.89 11.97 29.02
N LYS A 306 -4.98 11.94 29.79
CA LYS A 306 -5.82 10.75 29.94
C LYS A 306 -6.90 10.72 28.86
N CYS A 307 -7.16 9.53 28.31
CA CYS A 307 -8.24 9.27 27.39
C CYS A 307 -8.86 7.89 27.71
N GLY A 308 -9.97 7.89 28.42
CA GLY A 308 -10.57 6.69 28.99
C GLY A 308 -9.61 5.97 29.94
N SER A 309 -9.33 4.70 29.67
CA SER A 309 -8.35 3.88 30.43
C SER A 309 -6.91 4.06 29.97
N ARG A 310 -6.66 4.78 28.88
CA ARG A 310 -5.34 5.02 28.32
C ARG A 310 -4.76 6.33 28.83
N VAL A 311 -3.46 6.34 29.03
CA VAL A 311 -2.69 7.54 29.37
C VAL A 311 -1.66 7.75 28.26
N PHE A 312 -1.71 8.88 27.60
CA PHE A 312 -0.71 9.32 26.63
C PHE A 312 0.27 10.28 27.29
N ARG A 313 1.55 10.17 27.00
CA ARG A 313 2.59 11.02 27.58
C ARG A 313 3.53 11.58 26.52
N VAL A 314 4.15 12.70 26.83
CA VAL A 314 5.19 13.28 25.97
C VAL A 314 6.27 12.24 25.66
N GLY A 315 6.61 12.08 24.38
CA GLY A 315 7.54 11.07 23.88
C GLY A 315 6.87 9.77 23.42
N ASP A 316 5.55 9.60 23.60
CA ASP A 316 4.87 8.43 23.07
C ASP A 316 4.83 8.47 21.54
N ARG A 317 5.18 7.32 20.94
CA ARG A 317 4.99 7.09 19.50
C ARG A 317 3.59 6.55 19.24
N ILE A 318 2.85 7.28 18.42
CA ILE A 318 1.44 7.02 18.17
C ILE A 318 1.16 6.87 16.68
N MET A 319 0.00 6.28 16.35
CA MET A 319 -0.53 6.18 15.00
C MET A 319 -2.00 6.55 14.98
N GLN A 320 -2.40 7.37 14.01
CA GLN A 320 -3.79 7.68 13.71
C GLN A 320 -4.51 6.43 13.17
N THR A 321 -5.72 6.18 13.62
CA THR A 321 -6.50 4.98 13.22
C THR A 321 -7.69 5.26 12.34
N VAL A 322 -8.11 6.52 12.22
CA VAL A 322 -9.22 6.99 11.37
C VAL A 322 -8.78 8.19 10.53
N ASN A 323 -9.46 8.45 9.43
CA ASN A 323 -9.19 9.67 8.65
C ASN A 323 -9.86 10.87 9.32
N ARG A 324 -9.11 11.98 9.45
CA ARG A 324 -9.61 13.31 9.86
C ARG A 324 -9.03 14.39 8.95
N ILE A 325 -9.49 15.60 9.08
CA ILE A 325 -8.91 16.75 8.37
C ILE A 325 -7.41 16.83 8.70
N ASN A 326 -6.57 16.92 7.68
CA ASN A 326 -5.11 16.99 7.76
C ASN A 326 -4.37 15.78 8.35
N VAL A 327 -5.05 14.69 8.71
CA VAL A 327 -4.40 13.46 9.17
C VAL A 327 -5.13 12.22 8.65
N SER A 328 -4.38 11.24 8.19
CA SER A 328 -4.92 10.02 7.60
C SER A 328 -4.70 8.81 8.50
N ASN A 329 -5.56 7.81 8.36
CA ASN A 329 -5.34 6.50 8.98
C ASN A 329 -3.97 5.95 8.57
N GLY A 330 -3.17 5.54 9.57
CA GLY A 330 -1.80 5.07 9.40
C GLY A 330 -0.73 6.14 9.56
N ASP A 331 -1.08 7.42 9.70
CA ASP A 331 -0.08 8.46 10.01
C ASP A 331 0.53 8.22 11.39
N VAL A 332 1.86 8.25 11.44
CA VAL A 332 2.63 7.99 12.67
C VAL A 332 3.27 9.29 13.13
N GLY A 333 3.28 9.52 14.43
CA GLY A 333 3.88 10.69 15.05
C GLY A 333 4.39 10.42 16.46
N ILE A 334 4.94 11.47 17.05
CA ILE A 334 5.43 11.48 18.44
C ILE A 334 4.73 12.63 19.16
N ILE A 335 4.25 12.39 20.36
CA ILE A 335 3.68 13.42 21.22
C ILE A 335 4.84 14.30 21.71
N THR A 336 4.85 15.57 21.33
CA THR A 336 5.93 16.50 21.63
C THR A 336 5.65 17.35 22.89
N ASP A 337 4.38 17.68 23.15
CA ASP A 337 3.95 18.39 24.34
C ASP A 337 2.49 18.06 24.71
N VAL A 338 2.13 18.39 25.94
CA VAL A 338 0.75 18.40 26.46
C VAL A 338 0.57 19.72 27.21
N GLU A 339 -0.34 20.56 26.72
CA GLU A 339 -0.60 21.89 27.25
C GLU A 339 -2.06 22.01 27.72
N THR A 340 -2.34 22.84 28.69
CA THR A 340 -3.70 23.20 29.08
C THR A 340 -3.94 24.64 28.63
N GLU A 341 -4.90 24.81 27.71
CA GLU A 341 -5.33 26.10 27.17
C GLU A 341 -6.83 26.26 27.51
N ASP A 342 -7.21 27.35 28.18
CA ASP A 342 -8.62 27.70 28.46
C ASP A 342 -9.48 26.54 29.04
N ASP A 343 -8.98 25.81 30.03
CA ASP A 343 -9.56 24.61 30.65
C ASP A 343 -9.54 23.32 29.78
N ASP A 344 -9.14 23.38 28.52
CA ASP A 344 -8.94 22.22 27.65
C ASP A 344 -7.49 21.74 27.67
N THR A 345 -7.30 20.43 27.73
CA THR A 345 -5.98 19.83 27.58
C THR A 345 -5.77 19.38 26.14
N ILE A 346 -4.66 19.82 25.56
CA ILE A 346 -4.30 19.59 24.15
C ILE A 346 -2.95 18.85 24.10
N ALA A 347 -2.89 17.75 23.35
CA ALA A 347 -1.63 17.09 23.03
C ALA A 347 -1.11 17.58 21.67
N ARG A 348 0.14 18.06 21.63
CA ARG A 348 0.84 18.39 20.40
C ARG A 348 1.54 17.16 19.85
N VAL A 349 1.32 16.85 18.60
CA VAL A 349 1.88 15.69 17.92
C VAL A 349 2.66 16.16 16.70
N LYS A 350 3.92 15.74 16.61
CA LYS A 350 4.73 15.91 15.42
C LYS A 350 4.70 14.60 14.63
N LEU A 351 4.11 14.62 13.45
CA LEU A 351 4.08 13.50 12.53
C LEU A 351 5.47 13.24 11.92
N LEU A 352 5.73 12.01 11.47
CA LEU A 352 7.02 11.63 10.86
C LEU A 352 7.30 12.35 9.53
N ASP A 353 6.28 12.93 8.90
CA ASP A 353 6.41 13.78 7.71
C ASP A 353 6.66 15.28 8.04
N GLY A 354 6.83 15.60 9.32
CA GLY A 354 7.17 16.95 9.81
C GLY A 354 5.98 17.83 10.14
N ARG A 355 4.74 17.43 9.83
CA ARG A 355 3.53 18.19 10.21
C ARG A 355 3.33 18.16 11.72
N GLU A 356 2.85 19.27 12.27
CA GLU A 356 2.48 19.38 13.67
C GLU A 356 0.96 19.55 13.80
N LEU A 357 0.35 18.77 14.67
CA LEU A 357 -1.09 18.73 14.89
C LEU A 357 -1.42 18.82 16.37
N SER A 358 -2.56 19.42 16.69
CA SER A 358 -3.11 19.51 18.04
C SER A 358 -4.26 18.50 18.18
N TYR A 359 -4.24 17.74 19.26
CA TYR A 359 -5.23 16.70 19.55
C TYR A 359 -5.96 17.04 20.85
N THR A 360 -7.28 17.15 20.77
CA THR A 360 -8.14 17.22 21.96
C THR A 360 -8.29 15.84 22.60
N GLN A 361 -8.88 15.79 23.79
CA GLN A 361 -9.10 14.53 24.50
C GLN A 361 -9.92 13.52 23.69
N GLU A 362 -10.95 13.97 22.96
CA GLU A 362 -11.77 13.13 22.09
C GLU A 362 -10.95 12.58 20.91
N MET A 363 -10.09 13.39 20.32
CA MET A 363 -9.26 12.97 19.20
C MET A 363 -8.22 11.93 19.59
N LEU A 364 -7.82 11.84 20.86
CA LEU A 364 -6.92 10.79 21.35
C LEU A 364 -7.54 9.38 21.31
N GLU A 365 -8.86 9.25 21.22
CA GLU A 365 -9.54 7.96 21.02
C GLU A 365 -9.11 7.28 19.74
N ASP A 366 -8.80 8.07 18.73
CA ASP A 366 -8.36 7.63 17.41
C ASP A 366 -6.87 7.25 17.34
N LEU A 367 -6.14 7.36 18.45
CA LEU A 367 -4.72 7.06 18.48
C LEU A 367 -4.45 5.66 19.07
N GLU A 368 -3.47 4.98 18.49
CA GLU A 368 -2.87 3.75 19.04
C GLU A 368 -1.35 3.94 19.22
N PHE A 369 -0.75 3.23 20.18
CA PHE A 369 0.72 3.19 20.26
C PHE A 369 1.28 2.45 19.04
N SER A 370 2.42 2.91 18.51
CA SER A 370 2.95 2.50 17.22
C SER A 370 4.42 2.07 17.24
N TYR A 371 4.92 1.53 18.32
CA TYR A 371 6.24 0.87 18.35
C TYR A 371 6.20 -0.43 17.55
N CYS A 372 5.07 -1.12 17.59
CA CYS A 372 4.74 -2.29 16.80
C CYS A 372 3.39 -2.07 16.10
N THR A 373 3.30 -2.42 14.84
CA THR A 373 2.04 -2.44 14.08
C THR A 373 1.83 -3.80 13.42
N THR A 374 0.64 -4.06 12.89
CA THR A 374 0.43 -5.27 12.09
C THR A 374 0.99 -5.11 10.67
N ILE A 375 1.39 -6.22 10.05
CA ILE A 375 1.85 -6.22 8.65
C ILE A 375 0.80 -5.61 7.72
N HIS A 376 -0.50 -5.85 7.96
CA HIS A 376 -1.59 -5.25 7.17
C HIS A 376 -1.62 -3.72 7.29
N LYS A 377 -1.46 -3.18 8.50
CA LYS A 377 -1.43 -1.72 8.71
C LYS A 377 -0.16 -1.05 8.18
N SER A 378 0.90 -1.81 7.86
CA SER A 378 2.12 -1.28 7.27
C SER A 378 2.07 -1.17 5.74
N GLN A 379 0.99 -1.58 5.09
CA GLN A 379 0.84 -1.41 3.64
C GLN A 379 0.93 0.08 3.25
N GLY A 380 1.55 0.38 2.12
CA GLY A 380 1.84 1.76 1.69
C GLY A 380 2.91 2.49 2.52
N GLN A 381 3.54 1.81 3.50
CA GLN A 381 4.58 2.39 4.36
C GLN A 381 5.93 1.73 4.09
N GLU A 382 7.03 2.46 4.36
CA GLU A 382 8.39 1.93 4.29
C GLU A 382 9.20 2.47 5.47
N TYR A 383 10.12 1.64 5.96
CA TYR A 383 10.97 1.97 7.10
C TYR A 383 12.41 1.58 6.82
N PRO A 384 13.41 2.33 7.29
CA PRO A 384 14.81 1.92 7.20
C PRO A 384 15.06 0.54 7.80
N VAL A 385 14.55 0.27 8.99
CA VAL A 385 14.73 -1.01 9.69
C VAL A 385 13.38 -1.60 10.08
N ILE A 386 13.16 -2.87 9.75
CA ILE A 386 12.01 -3.64 10.22
C ILE A 386 12.43 -4.86 11.04
N ILE A 387 11.61 -5.20 12.04
CA ILE A 387 11.74 -6.40 12.85
C ILE A 387 10.44 -7.19 12.72
N VAL A 388 10.52 -8.46 12.32
CA VAL A 388 9.33 -9.28 12.04
C VAL A 388 9.38 -10.57 12.87
N PRO A 389 8.52 -10.72 13.90
CA PRO A 389 8.37 -11.99 14.60
C PRO A 389 7.57 -12.98 13.75
N LEU A 390 8.10 -14.19 13.54
CA LEU A 390 7.46 -15.26 12.77
C LEU A 390 7.54 -16.60 13.50
N LEU A 391 6.40 -17.06 14.04
CA LEU A 391 6.28 -18.29 14.84
C LEU A 391 5.25 -19.23 14.22
N LYS A 392 5.37 -20.54 14.50
CA LYS A 392 4.40 -21.55 14.03
C LYS A 392 2.99 -21.30 14.55
N GLU A 393 2.85 -20.73 15.74
CA GLU A 393 1.55 -20.33 16.30
C GLU A 393 0.81 -19.30 15.42
N HIS A 394 1.53 -18.60 14.56
CA HIS A 394 0.96 -17.69 13.57
C HIS A 394 0.42 -18.42 12.30
N TYR A 395 0.24 -19.73 12.33
CA TYR A 395 -0.05 -20.58 11.16
C TYR A 395 -1.13 -20.05 10.21
N ILE A 396 -2.21 -19.48 10.77
CA ILE A 396 -3.32 -18.90 9.97
C ILE A 396 -2.82 -17.72 9.11
N MET A 397 -1.85 -16.95 9.62
CA MET A 397 -1.29 -15.77 8.98
C MET A 397 -0.02 -16.07 8.18
N LEU A 398 0.61 -17.24 8.35
CA LEU A 398 1.80 -17.61 7.60
C LEU A 398 1.42 -17.86 6.14
N ARG A 399 1.58 -16.83 5.31
CA ARG A 399 1.31 -16.83 3.87
C ARG A 399 2.43 -16.09 3.15
N ARG A 400 2.68 -16.48 1.89
CA ARG A 400 3.74 -15.91 1.07
C ARG A 400 3.61 -14.40 0.93
N ASN A 401 2.45 -13.91 0.56
CA ASN A 401 2.19 -12.48 0.39
C ASN A 401 2.31 -11.68 1.69
N LEU A 402 2.01 -12.27 2.86
CA LEU A 402 2.23 -11.62 4.16
C LEU A 402 3.73 -11.42 4.41
N LEU A 403 4.53 -12.49 4.26
CA LEU A 403 5.97 -12.42 4.46
C LEU A 403 6.62 -11.49 3.43
N TYR A 404 6.23 -11.60 2.17
CA TYR A 404 6.67 -10.73 1.10
C TYR A 404 6.36 -9.26 1.40
N THR A 405 5.11 -8.94 1.77
CA THR A 405 4.74 -7.57 2.16
C THR A 405 5.57 -7.07 3.33
N ALA A 406 5.79 -7.88 4.36
CA ALA A 406 6.59 -7.49 5.51
C ALA A 406 8.04 -7.15 5.10
N VAL A 407 8.70 -8.05 4.36
CA VAL A 407 10.08 -7.88 3.91
C VAL A 407 10.23 -6.63 3.03
N THR A 408 9.28 -6.40 2.13
CA THR A 408 9.30 -5.27 1.19
C THR A 408 9.02 -3.90 1.85
N ARG A 409 8.69 -3.86 3.13
CA ARG A 409 8.58 -2.59 3.90
C ARG A 409 9.94 -2.06 4.33
N ALA A 410 11.01 -2.86 4.27
CA ALA A 410 12.35 -2.43 4.69
C ALA A 410 13.10 -1.75 3.54
N LYS A 411 13.81 -0.65 3.88
CA LYS A 411 14.74 0.02 2.96
C LYS A 411 16.18 -0.42 3.14
N ALA A 412 16.61 -0.66 4.38
CA ALA A 412 18.02 -0.90 4.70
C ALA A 412 18.25 -2.21 5.47
N LYS A 413 17.30 -2.63 6.34
CA LYS A 413 17.52 -3.80 7.18
C LYS A 413 16.25 -4.54 7.55
N VAL A 414 16.30 -5.87 7.47
CA VAL A 414 15.27 -6.81 7.94
C VAL A 414 15.84 -7.69 9.03
N ILE A 415 15.15 -7.82 10.14
CA ILE A 415 15.46 -8.77 11.21
C ILE A 415 14.26 -9.68 11.41
N LEU A 416 14.32 -10.91 10.90
CA LEU A 416 13.34 -11.95 11.19
C LEU A 416 13.69 -12.58 12.54
N ILE A 417 12.72 -12.66 13.44
CA ILE A 417 12.90 -13.30 14.77
C ILE A 417 11.84 -14.38 14.92
N GLY A 418 12.26 -15.65 14.89
CA GLY A 418 11.27 -16.72 14.94
C GLY A 418 11.81 -18.09 14.59
N GLN A 419 10.98 -18.91 14.02
CA GLN A 419 11.27 -20.30 13.68
C GLN A 419 11.46 -20.45 12.17
N LYS A 420 12.57 -21.05 11.71
CA LYS A 420 12.81 -21.33 10.28
C LYS A 420 11.64 -22.06 9.64
N GLN A 421 11.00 -22.98 10.38
CA GLN A 421 9.83 -23.70 9.89
C GLN A 421 8.63 -22.77 9.63
N ALA A 422 8.46 -21.68 10.42
CA ALA A 422 7.41 -20.68 10.16
C ALA A 422 7.68 -19.91 8.85
N VAL A 423 8.94 -19.55 8.59
CA VAL A 423 9.35 -18.94 7.33
C VAL A 423 9.09 -19.89 6.16
N PHE A 424 9.50 -21.16 6.30
CA PHE A 424 9.25 -22.19 5.29
C PHE A 424 7.75 -22.34 4.98
N ILE A 425 6.90 -22.46 6.01
CA ILE A 425 5.44 -22.54 5.85
C ILE A 425 4.92 -21.28 5.13
N ALA A 426 5.37 -20.10 5.51
CA ALA A 426 4.92 -18.85 4.91
C ALA A 426 5.26 -18.80 3.41
N ILE A 427 6.47 -19.22 3.01
CA ILE A 427 6.89 -19.23 1.60
C ILE A 427 6.05 -20.19 0.76
N HIS A 428 5.76 -21.40 1.26
CA HIS A 428 5.02 -22.42 0.51
C HIS A 428 3.51 -22.19 0.48
N LYS A 429 2.95 -21.49 1.49
CA LYS A 429 1.52 -21.27 1.58
C LYS A 429 1.09 -20.08 0.72
N CYS A 430 0.51 -20.36 -0.43
CA CYS A 430 -0.01 -19.38 -1.36
C CYS A 430 -1.54 -19.47 -1.44
N ASP A 431 -2.24 -18.69 -0.62
CA ASP A 431 -3.71 -18.66 -0.60
C ASP A 431 -4.30 -17.51 -1.45
N VAL A 432 -3.49 -16.86 -2.28
CA VAL A 432 -3.91 -15.65 -3.02
C VAL A 432 -5.01 -15.92 -4.04
N GLY A 433 -5.23 -17.19 -4.40
CA GLY A 433 -6.28 -17.63 -5.33
C GLY A 433 -7.65 -17.94 -4.69
N GLN A 434 -7.80 -17.85 -3.36
CA GLN A 434 -9.00 -18.32 -2.66
C GLN A 434 -10.06 -17.24 -2.36
N ARG A 435 -9.92 -16.02 -2.90
CA ARG A 435 -11.01 -15.05 -2.80
C ARG A 435 -12.13 -15.42 -3.78
N ASN A 436 -13.37 -15.42 -3.28
CA ASN A 436 -14.57 -15.73 -4.06
C ASN A 436 -14.94 -14.56 -4.99
N THR A 437 -14.13 -14.32 -6.01
CA THR A 437 -14.35 -13.32 -7.06
C THR A 437 -14.30 -14.00 -8.43
N VAL A 438 -15.04 -13.49 -9.39
CA VAL A 438 -15.01 -13.90 -10.79
C VAL A 438 -14.83 -12.70 -11.72
N LEU A 439 -14.22 -11.65 -11.22
CA LEU A 439 -14.01 -10.41 -12.00
C LEU A 439 -13.28 -10.69 -13.30
N ALA A 440 -12.21 -11.48 -13.28
CA ALA A 440 -11.47 -11.84 -14.49
C ALA A 440 -12.36 -12.55 -15.52
N ASP A 441 -13.10 -13.55 -15.08
CA ASP A 441 -13.98 -14.32 -15.98
C ASP A 441 -15.08 -13.43 -16.58
N ARG A 442 -15.61 -12.46 -15.79
CA ARG A 442 -16.58 -11.48 -16.28
C ARG A 442 -15.97 -10.53 -17.30
N ILE A 443 -14.74 -10.04 -17.05
CA ILE A 443 -14.04 -9.17 -18.02
C ILE A 443 -13.87 -9.92 -19.34
N VAL A 444 -13.40 -11.16 -19.31
CA VAL A 444 -13.22 -11.98 -20.53
C VAL A 444 -14.55 -12.20 -21.24
N ALA A 445 -15.61 -12.59 -20.52
CA ALA A 445 -16.92 -12.86 -21.11
C ALA A 445 -17.53 -11.60 -21.75
N TYR A 446 -17.47 -10.46 -21.06
CA TYR A 446 -18.01 -9.21 -21.61
C TYR A 446 -17.18 -8.69 -22.77
N TYR A 447 -15.85 -8.78 -22.69
CA TYR A 447 -14.96 -8.38 -23.77
C TYR A 447 -15.25 -9.15 -25.07
N ASN A 448 -15.33 -10.48 -24.98
CA ASN A 448 -15.63 -11.32 -26.15
C ASN A 448 -17.03 -11.06 -26.72
N ARG A 449 -18.02 -10.81 -25.85
CA ARG A 449 -19.39 -10.48 -26.25
C ARG A 449 -19.46 -9.16 -27.02
N GLU A 450 -18.77 -8.11 -26.54
CA GLU A 450 -18.79 -6.80 -27.20
C GLU A 450 -17.99 -6.83 -28.52
N LEU A 451 -16.89 -7.57 -28.59
CA LEU A 451 -16.19 -7.79 -29.87
C LEU A 451 -17.06 -8.48 -30.90
N SER A 452 -17.80 -9.53 -30.51
CA SER A 452 -18.70 -10.24 -31.45
C SER A 452 -19.76 -9.32 -32.03
N LYS A 453 -20.26 -8.33 -31.27
CA LYS A 453 -21.24 -7.35 -31.80
C LYS A 453 -20.65 -6.33 -32.76
N ARG A 454 -19.33 -6.07 -32.72
CA ARG A 454 -18.65 -5.15 -33.64
C ARG A 454 -18.27 -5.79 -34.96
N VAL A 455 -18.21 -7.12 -34.99
CA VAL A 455 -17.90 -7.89 -36.23
C VAL A 455 -19.17 -8.24 -37.04
N THR A 456 -20.32 -8.21 -36.40
CA THR A 456 -21.64 -8.37 -37.03
C THR A 456 -22.21 -7.02 -37.41
#